data_1164f0f7111d3c953da7a182487a02c2
#
_entry.id   1164f0f7111d3c953da7a182487a02c2
#
_cell.length_a   1.000
_cell.length_b   1.000
_cell.length_c   1.000
_cell.angle_alpha   90.00
_cell.angle_beta   90.00
_cell.angle_gamma   90.00
#
_symmetry.space_group_name_H-M   'P 1'
#
loop_
_entity.id
_entity.type
_entity.pdbx_description
1 polymer ?
#
loop_
_entity_poly.entity_id
_entity_poly.type
_entity_poly.pdbx_seq_one_letter_code
_entity_poly.pdbx_strand_id
1 'polypeptide(L)'
;MNENYKNLVQDLVDDLKAVFTHAGLGGEAGEYKLLTQSFLYKFLNDKFLYEAKAVDTKNIYEELVKMSLDDYRWLLEDIGTATAQLKPEQFIETLHRKQNEDNFYEVFETTLNQIAIDNNDIFSVHTDGDTAIRLFDERLITDNISDSSKRNQVARAIINLLARVKFDETIFSQGFDFFSTLFEYMIKD
;
A
#
# COMPACT_ATOMS: atom_id res chain seq x y z
N MET A 1 5.87 -20.45 7.93
CA MET A 1 4.78 -19.44 7.79
C MET A 1 3.53 -20.00 8.45
N ASN A 2 2.89 -19.23 9.35
CA ASN A 2 1.67 -19.68 10.04
C ASN A 2 0.52 -19.85 9.02
N GLU A 3 -0.22 -20.96 9.11
CA GLU A 3 -1.27 -21.33 8.13
C GLU A 3 -2.39 -20.28 8.02
N ASN A 4 -2.78 -19.69 9.16
CA ASN A 4 -3.76 -18.57 9.19
C ASN A 4 -3.31 -17.35 8.39
N TYR A 5 -2.03 -17.17 8.28
CA TYR A 5 -1.41 -16.05 7.62
C TYR A 5 -1.38 -16.23 6.10
N LYS A 6 -1.04 -17.44 5.63
CA LYS A 6 -1.12 -17.78 4.21
C LYS A 6 -2.54 -17.58 3.68
N ASN A 7 -3.53 -18.00 4.45
CA ASN A 7 -4.94 -17.86 4.09
C ASN A 7 -5.34 -16.37 3.99
N LEU A 8 -4.91 -15.53 4.93
CA LEU A 8 -5.20 -14.10 4.89
C LEU A 8 -4.65 -13.41 3.63
N VAL A 9 -3.40 -13.72 3.26
CA VAL A 9 -2.77 -13.18 2.05
C VAL A 9 -3.44 -13.72 0.79
N GLN A 10 -3.72 -15.02 0.76
CA GLN A 10 -4.42 -15.67 -0.35
C GLN A 10 -5.81 -15.05 -0.58
N ASP A 11 -6.60 -14.92 0.47
CA ASP A 11 -7.95 -14.34 0.39
C ASP A 11 -7.90 -12.90 -0.15
N LEU A 12 -6.93 -12.10 0.31
CA LEU A 12 -6.78 -10.74 -0.20
C LEU A 12 -6.31 -10.70 -1.67
N VAL A 13 -5.43 -11.61 -2.09
CA VAL A 13 -5.04 -11.76 -3.50
C VAL A 13 -6.26 -12.11 -4.36
N ASP A 14 -7.04 -13.10 -3.94
CA ASP A 14 -8.19 -13.57 -4.68
C ASP A 14 -9.28 -12.50 -4.80
N ASP A 15 -9.54 -11.77 -3.71
CA ASP A 15 -10.48 -10.64 -3.70
C ASP A 15 -10.03 -9.51 -4.63
N LEU A 16 -8.74 -9.14 -4.62
CA LEU A 16 -8.19 -8.12 -5.52
C LEU A 16 -8.25 -8.57 -6.99
N LYS A 17 -7.88 -9.82 -7.27
CA LYS A 17 -8.00 -10.40 -8.63
C LYS A 17 -9.45 -10.36 -9.12
N ALA A 18 -10.42 -10.68 -8.27
CA ALA A 18 -11.82 -10.58 -8.63
C ALA A 18 -12.24 -9.17 -9.04
N VAL A 19 -11.76 -8.14 -8.31
CA VAL A 19 -11.97 -6.72 -8.65
C VAL A 19 -11.39 -6.40 -10.03
N PHE A 20 -10.17 -6.81 -10.30
CA PHE A 20 -9.48 -6.50 -11.55
C PHE A 20 -10.08 -7.26 -12.74
N THR A 21 -10.43 -8.51 -12.55
CA THR A 21 -11.16 -9.30 -13.57
C THR A 21 -12.49 -8.65 -13.92
N HIS A 22 -13.24 -8.16 -12.93
CA HIS A 22 -14.51 -7.44 -13.15
C HIS A 22 -14.30 -6.11 -13.89
N ALA A 23 -13.15 -5.48 -13.71
CA ALA A 23 -12.76 -4.29 -14.46
C ALA A 23 -12.27 -4.59 -15.90
N GLY A 24 -12.09 -5.86 -16.25
CA GLY A 24 -11.65 -6.29 -17.57
C GLY A 24 -10.14 -6.55 -17.69
N LEU A 25 -9.44 -6.72 -16.58
CA LEU A 25 -7.97 -6.90 -16.52
C LEU A 25 -7.53 -8.35 -16.27
N GLY A 26 -8.44 -9.31 -16.18
CA GLY A 26 -8.09 -10.70 -15.82
C GLY A 26 -6.97 -11.26 -16.70
N GLY A 27 -5.84 -11.65 -16.09
CA GLY A 27 -4.66 -12.20 -16.77
C GLY A 27 -3.79 -11.18 -17.52
N GLU A 28 -4.09 -9.90 -17.44
CA GLU A 28 -3.35 -8.83 -18.10
C GLU A 28 -2.14 -8.35 -17.25
N ALA A 29 -1.13 -7.79 -17.91
CA ALA A 29 0.03 -7.20 -17.22
C ALA A 29 -0.37 -6.09 -16.22
N GLY A 30 -1.45 -5.36 -16.50
CA GLY A 30 -2.02 -4.35 -15.63
C GLY A 30 -2.57 -4.90 -14.32
N GLU A 31 -3.17 -6.10 -14.34
CA GLU A 31 -3.62 -6.79 -13.13
C GLU A 31 -2.45 -7.05 -12.17
N TYR A 32 -1.35 -7.57 -12.70
CA TYR A 32 -0.15 -7.84 -11.92
C TYR A 32 0.42 -6.57 -11.27
N LYS A 33 0.49 -5.46 -12.01
CA LYS A 33 0.97 -4.17 -11.49
C LYS A 33 0.08 -3.64 -10.37
N LEU A 34 -1.23 -3.62 -10.59
CA LEU A 34 -2.21 -3.18 -9.59
C LEU A 34 -2.14 -4.02 -8.33
N LEU A 35 -2.05 -5.34 -8.47
CA LEU A 35 -1.95 -6.27 -7.37
C LEU A 35 -0.68 -6.02 -6.53
N THR A 36 0.47 -6.03 -7.18
CA THR A 36 1.78 -5.86 -6.53
C THR A 36 1.88 -4.53 -5.79
N GLN A 37 1.48 -3.43 -6.44
CA GLN A 37 1.59 -2.10 -5.84
C GLN A 37 0.54 -1.86 -4.74
N SER A 38 -0.63 -2.46 -4.83
CA SER A 38 -1.63 -2.44 -3.75
C SER A 38 -1.10 -3.16 -2.50
N PHE A 39 -0.48 -4.32 -2.66
CA PHE A 39 0.17 -5.04 -1.56
C PHE A 39 1.35 -4.28 -0.97
N LEU A 40 2.18 -3.68 -1.82
CA LEU A 40 3.30 -2.86 -1.36
C LEU A 40 2.78 -1.68 -0.51
N TYR A 41 1.75 -0.99 -0.97
CA TYR A 41 1.13 0.09 -0.20
C TYR A 41 0.61 -0.41 1.16
N LYS A 42 -0.10 -1.52 1.17
CA LYS A 42 -0.57 -2.14 2.41
C LYS A 42 0.57 -2.46 3.37
N PHE A 43 1.62 -3.11 2.87
CA PHE A 43 2.78 -3.45 3.67
C PHE A 43 3.46 -2.22 4.27
N LEU A 44 3.73 -1.19 3.47
CA LEU A 44 4.39 0.03 3.94
C LEU A 44 3.54 0.78 4.97
N ASN A 45 2.24 0.89 4.73
CA ASN A 45 1.30 1.53 5.66
C ASN A 45 1.26 0.81 7.02
N ASP A 46 1.05 -0.48 7.01
CA ASP A 46 0.87 -1.23 8.24
C ASP A 46 2.19 -1.36 9.01
N LYS A 47 3.33 -1.49 8.31
CA LYS A 47 4.64 -1.48 8.94
C LYS A 47 4.94 -0.14 9.60
N PHE A 48 4.66 0.98 8.92
CA PHE A 48 4.84 2.29 9.51
C PHE A 48 3.99 2.47 10.78
N LEU A 49 2.71 2.09 10.74
CA LEU A 49 1.82 2.16 11.91
C LEU A 49 2.31 1.25 13.05
N TYR A 50 2.88 0.10 12.74
CA TYR A 50 3.45 -0.82 13.72
C TYR A 50 4.68 -0.19 14.40
N GLU A 51 5.60 0.39 13.66
CA GLU A 51 6.80 1.07 14.19
C GLU A 51 6.44 2.36 14.96
N ALA A 52 5.44 3.09 14.49
CA ALA A 52 4.96 4.31 15.14
C ALA A 52 4.17 4.05 16.44
N LYS A 53 3.80 2.79 16.70
CA LYS A 53 3.00 2.42 17.86
C LYS A 53 3.78 2.66 19.14
N ALA A 54 3.40 3.69 19.89
CA ALA A 54 3.84 3.84 21.26
C ALA A 54 3.28 2.69 22.12
N VAL A 55 4.02 2.24 23.12
CA VAL A 55 3.59 1.22 24.08
C VAL A 55 2.24 1.66 24.68
N ASP A 56 1.23 0.79 24.61
CA ASP A 56 -0.13 0.96 25.15
C ASP A 56 -1.15 1.81 24.34
N THR A 57 -0.91 2.13 23.08
CA THR A 57 -1.89 2.84 22.26
C THR A 57 -2.98 1.91 21.73
N LYS A 58 -4.25 2.20 22.04
CA LYS A 58 -5.38 1.41 21.53
C LYS A 58 -5.78 1.76 20.09
N ASN A 59 -5.52 3.00 19.66
CA ASN A 59 -5.87 3.49 18.34
C ASN A 59 -4.77 4.42 17.79
N ILE A 60 -3.75 3.82 17.23
CA ILE A 60 -2.60 4.53 16.69
C ILE A 60 -2.96 5.51 15.59
N TYR A 61 -3.91 5.18 14.72
CA TYR A 61 -4.36 6.06 13.65
C TYR A 61 -4.89 7.40 14.18
N GLU A 62 -5.83 7.35 15.14
CA GLU A 62 -6.43 8.55 15.70
C GLU A 62 -5.41 9.43 16.45
N GLU A 63 -4.41 8.83 17.05
CA GLU A 63 -3.33 9.56 17.71
C GLU A 63 -2.42 10.26 16.72
N LEU A 64 -2.00 9.57 15.66
CA LEU A 64 -1.13 10.13 14.63
C LEU A 64 -1.81 11.26 13.87
N VAL A 65 -3.10 11.12 13.55
CA VAL A 65 -3.86 12.16 12.83
C VAL A 65 -4.03 13.44 13.66
N LYS A 66 -4.07 13.31 14.99
CA LYS A 66 -4.21 14.46 15.92
C LYS A 66 -2.90 15.04 16.41
N MET A 67 -1.78 14.37 16.10
CA MET A 67 -0.46 14.79 16.55
C MET A 67 -0.06 16.16 15.97
N SER A 68 0.62 16.97 16.75
CA SER A 68 1.19 18.23 16.24
C SER A 68 2.27 17.97 15.19
N LEU A 69 2.52 18.93 14.30
CA LEU A 69 3.56 18.80 13.27
C LEU A 69 4.95 18.57 13.88
N ASP A 70 5.24 19.21 15.02
CA ASP A 70 6.54 19.08 15.67
C ASP A 70 6.69 17.69 16.32
N ASP A 71 5.66 17.21 17.01
CA ASP A 71 5.67 15.85 17.59
C ASP A 71 5.74 14.78 16.50
N TYR A 72 5.04 15.00 15.37
CA TYR A 72 5.11 14.08 14.23
C TYR A 72 6.51 14.03 13.62
N ARG A 73 7.17 15.17 13.52
CA ARG A 73 8.57 15.24 13.05
C ARG A 73 9.52 14.46 13.98
N TRP A 74 9.39 14.62 15.28
CA TRP A 74 10.15 13.84 16.26
C TRP A 74 9.90 12.34 16.14
N LEU A 75 8.64 11.95 15.92
CA LEU A 75 8.29 10.55 15.68
C LEU A 75 8.98 10.00 14.42
N LEU A 76 9.01 10.76 13.32
CA LEU A 76 9.68 10.32 12.09
C LEU A 76 11.19 10.18 12.28
N GLU A 77 11.82 11.07 13.05
CA GLU A 77 13.25 10.97 13.39
C GLU A 77 13.53 9.72 14.24
N ASP A 78 12.67 9.40 15.19
CA ASP A 78 12.78 8.20 16.04
C ASP A 78 12.63 6.90 15.23
N ILE A 79 11.68 6.84 14.31
CA ILE A 79 11.48 5.68 13.42
C ILE A 79 12.68 5.55 12.46
N GLY A 80 13.26 6.66 12.04
CA GLY A 80 14.41 6.69 11.14
C GLY A 80 14.11 6.12 9.76
N THR A 81 15.12 5.47 9.15
CA THR A 81 15.06 4.96 7.78
C THR A 81 14.83 3.45 7.69
N ALA A 82 14.50 2.80 8.81
CA ALA A 82 14.24 1.36 8.86
C ALA A 82 12.92 0.95 8.17
N THR A 83 12.04 1.91 7.95
CA THR A 83 10.77 1.74 7.23
C THR A 83 10.45 2.99 6.42
N ALA A 84 9.52 2.88 5.46
CA ALA A 84 8.98 4.04 4.76
C ALA A 84 8.34 5.01 5.77
N GLN A 85 8.54 6.29 5.57
CA GLN A 85 7.89 7.34 6.35
C GLN A 85 6.62 7.79 5.64
N LEU A 86 5.49 7.72 6.34
CA LEU A 86 4.19 8.15 5.83
C LEU A 86 3.67 9.35 6.60
N LYS A 87 2.93 10.21 5.91
CA LYS A 87 2.17 11.32 6.51
C LYS A 87 0.74 10.88 6.80
N PRO A 88 0.03 11.49 7.76
CA PRO A 88 -1.34 11.11 8.10
C PRO A 88 -2.31 11.08 6.92
N GLU A 89 -2.17 12.00 5.97
CA GLU A 89 -2.98 12.04 4.75
C GLU A 89 -2.72 10.86 3.79
N GLN A 90 -1.62 10.15 3.96
CA GLN A 90 -1.22 9.01 3.12
C GLN A 90 -1.66 7.65 3.69
N PHE A 91 -2.23 7.60 4.89
CA PHE A 91 -2.68 6.35 5.48
C PHE A 91 -3.85 5.73 4.73
N ILE A 92 -3.88 4.40 4.67
CA ILE A 92 -5.00 3.64 4.08
C ILE A 92 -6.32 4.03 4.73
N GLU A 93 -6.37 4.16 6.05
CA GLU A 93 -7.59 4.58 6.77
C GLU A 93 -8.03 5.99 6.35
N THR A 94 -7.11 6.90 6.11
CA THR A 94 -7.43 8.26 5.63
C THR A 94 -8.05 8.22 4.23
N LEU A 95 -7.47 7.45 3.31
CA LEU A 95 -8.03 7.27 1.98
C LEU A 95 -9.38 6.55 2.02
N HIS A 96 -9.53 5.56 2.89
CA HIS A 96 -10.79 4.85 3.07
C HIS A 96 -11.93 5.78 3.50
N ARG A 97 -11.66 6.73 4.40
CA ARG A 97 -12.62 7.75 4.82
C ARG A 97 -12.98 8.74 3.71
N LYS A 98 -12.06 8.98 2.78
CA LYS A 98 -12.21 9.89 1.64
C LYS A 98 -12.72 9.22 0.36
N GLN A 99 -12.99 7.93 0.35
CA GLN A 99 -13.30 7.15 -0.84
C GLN A 99 -14.51 7.64 -1.66
N ASN A 100 -15.37 8.46 -1.06
CA ASN A 100 -16.55 9.01 -1.74
C ASN A 100 -16.29 10.37 -2.42
N GLU A 101 -15.07 10.91 -2.32
CA GLU A 101 -14.69 12.11 -3.06
C GLU A 101 -14.78 11.87 -4.58
N ASP A 102 -15.16 12.91 -5.32
CA ASP A 102 -15.10 12.88 -6.77
C ASP A 102 -13.64 12.66 -7.21
N ASN A 103 -13.44 11.88 -8.27
CA ASN A 103 -12.10 11.52 -8.75
C ASN A 103 -11.20 10.85 -7.71
N PHE A 104 -11.77 10.00 -6.84
CA PHE A 104 -11.01 9.30 -5.81
C PHE A 104 -9.81 8.52 -6.37
N TYR A 105 -9.89 8.00 -7.59
CA TYR A 105 -8.76 7.31 -8.23
C TYR A 105 -7.52 8.23 -8.37
N GLU A 106 -7.72 9.52 -8.63
CA GLU A 106 -6.62 10.50 -8.70
C GLU A 106 -5.99 10.75 -7.32
N VAL A 107 -6.82 10.80 -6.28
CA VAL A 107 -6.35 10.89 -4.90
C VAL A 107 -5.50 9.67 -4.54
N PHE A 108 -5.95 8.48 -4.93
CA PHE A 108 -5.22 7.23 -4.71
C PHE A 108 -3.86 7.24 -5.44
N GLU A 109 -3.83 7.52 -6.73
CA GLU A 109 -2.58 7.60 -7.54
C GLU A 109 -1.62 8.65 -6.98
N THR A 110 -2.11 9.85 -6.69
CA THR A 110 -1.30 10.95 -6.16
C THR A 110 -0.70 10.58 -4.80
N THR A 111 -1.46 9.89 -3.95
CA THR A 111 -0.97 9.43 -2.65
C THR A 111 0.18 8.44 -2.81
N LEU A 112 0.04 7.42 -3.65
CA LEU A 112 1.12 6.45 -3.91
C LEU A 112 2.36 7.11 -4.49
N ASN A 113 2.16 8.01 -5.45
CA ASN A 113 3.25 8.76 -6.06
C ASN A 113 3.99 9.64 -5.02
N GLN A 114 3.25 10.30 -4.13
CA GLN A 114 3.85 11.13 -3.09
C GLN A 114 4.62 10.28 -2.06
N ILE A 115 4.13 9.10 -1.70
CA ILE A 115 4.87 8.15 -0.85
C ILE A 115 6.21 7.77 -1.51
N ALA A 116 6.21 7.50 -2.81
CA ALA A 116 7.43 7.17 -3.55
C ALA A 116 8.43 8.35 -3.55
N ILE A 117 7.95 9.57 -3.76
CA ILE A 117 8.78 10.78 -3.76
C ILE A 117 9.35 11.05 -2.37
N ASP A 118 8.52 11.03 -1.34
CA ASP A 118 8.91 11.32 0.05
C ASP A 118 9.94 10.29 0.59
N ASN A 119 9.97 9.08 0.03
CA ASN A 119 10.84 7.99 0.47
C ASN A 119 11.91 7.60 -0.56
N ASN A 120 12.16 8.45 -1.54
CA ASN A 120 13.12 8.16 -2.62
C ASN A 120 14.51 7.82 -2.07
N ASP A 121 14.98 8.52 -1.04
CA ASP A 121 16.29 8.31 -0.43
C ASP A 121 16.40 6.96 0.32
N ILE A 122 15.28 6.43 0.78
CA ILE A 122 15.22 5.15 1.51
C ILE A 122 15.21 3.97 0.53
N PHE A 123 14.54 4.11 -0.62
CA PHE A 123 14.29 3.02 -1.55
C PHE A 123 15.00 3.18 -2.90
N SER A 124 15.78 4.24 -3.11
CA SER A 124 16.58 4.36 -4.33
C SER A 124 17.67 3.30 -4.34
N VAL A 125 17.44 2.23 -5.06
CA VAL A 125 18.52 1.33 -5.46
C VAL A 125 19.25 2.03 -6.60
N HIS A 126 20.46 2.52 -6.32
CA HIS A 126 21.35 2.99 -7.36
C HIS A 126 21.77 1.78 -8.21
N THR A 127 21.12 1.60 -9.33
CA THR A 127 21.66 0.74 -10.39
C THR A 127 22.80 1.49 -11.06
N ASP A 128 23.80 0.77 -11.60
CA ASP A 128 25.00 1.32 -12.27
C ASP A 128 24.73 2.29 -13.45
N GLY A 129 23.51 2.76 -13.60
CA GLY A 129 23.04 3.63 -14.67
C GLY A 129 22.24 4.86 -14.23
N ASP A 130 22.30 5.27 -12.97
CA ASP A 130 21.60 6.47 -12.43
C ASP A 130 20.06 6.49 -12.60
N THR A 131 19.46 5.32 -12.80
CA THR A 131 18.01 5.20 -12.95
C THR A 131 17.39 4.85 -11.60
N ALA A 132 16.76 5.82 -10.95
CA ALA A 132 15.97 5.58 -9.74
C ALA A 132 14.79 4.65 -10.06
N ILE A 133 14.71 3.50 -9.39
CA ILE A 133 13.55 2.61 -9.49
C ILE A 133 12.43 3.25 -8.66
N ARG A 134 11.33 3.61 -9.31
CA ARG A 134 10.13 4.11 -8.62
C ARG A 134 9.44 2.96 -7.88
N LEU A 135 9.04 3.22 -6.63
CA LEU A 135 8.22 2.29 -5.85
C LEU A 135 6.83 2.06 -6.44
N PHE A 136 6.23 3.12 -6.95
CA PHE A 136 4.88 3.11 -7.50
C PHE A 136 4.86 3.78 -8.88
N ASP A 137 4.04 3.24 -9.77
CA ASP A 137 3.74 3.86 -11.06
C ASP A 137 2.97 5.17 -10.83
N GLU A 138 3.33 6.21 -11.56
CA GLU A 138 2.75 7.56 -11.37
C GLU A 138 1.25 7.59 -11.62
N ARG A 139 0.79 6.81 -12.60
CA ARG A 139 -0.60 6.75 -13.05
C ARG A 139 -1.12 5.31 -13.02
N LEU A 140 -0.96 4.65 -11.86
CA LEU A 140 -1.23 3.23 -11.70
C LEU A 140 -2.66 2.82 -12.15
N ILE A 141 -3.68 3.56 -11.74
CA ILE A 141 -5.07 3.29 -12.14
C ILE A 141 -5.32 3.74 -13.57
N THR A 142 -4.89 4.95 -13.91
CA THR A 142 -5.17 5.57 -15.20
C THR A 142 -4.58 4.80 -16.37
N ASP A 143 -3.34 4.30 -16.23
CA ASP A 143 -2.64 3.59 -17.31
C ASP A 143 -3.08 2.13 -17.45
N ASN A 144 -3.64 1.54 -16.39
CA ASN A 144 -4.09 0.15 -16.42
C ASN A 144 -5.61 0.00 -16.58
N ILE A 145 -6.42 1.00 -16.22
CA ILE A 145 -7.88 0.98 -16.41
C ILE A 145 -8.25 1.97 -17.55
N SER A 146 -8.41 1.44 -18.74
CA SER A 146 -8.72 2.24 -19.93
C SER A 146 -10.10 2.91 -19.85
N ASP A 147 -11.10 2.21 -19.31
CA ASP A 147 -12.44 2.74 -19.08
C ASP A 147 -12.46 3.70 -17.89
N SER A 148 -12.47 5.01 -18.18
CA SER A 148 -12.48 6.05 -17.16
C SER A 148 -13.65 5.95 -16.17
N SER A 149 -14.79 5.41 -16.61
CA SER A 149 -15.97 5.24 -15.75
C SER A 149 -15.77 4.22 -14.65
N LYS A 150 -14.82 3.30 -14.81
CA LYS A 150 -14.48 2.24 -13.83
C LYS A 150 -13.38 2.63 -12.85
N ARG A 151 -12.60 3.67 -13.13
CA ARG A 151 -11.42 4.03 -12.32
C ARG A 151 -11.73 4.27 -10.85
N ASN A 152 -12.75 5.08 -10.55
CA ASN A 152 -13.18 5.33 -9.19
C ASN A 152 -13.66 4.05 -8.48
N GLN A 153 -14.42 3.21 -9.18
CA GLN A 153 -14.91 1.96 -8.63
C GLN A 153 -13.76 1.02 -8.27
N VAL A 154 -12.76 0.87 -9.13
CA VAL A 154 -11.58 0.04 -8.87
C VAL A 154 -10.77 0.59 -7.70
N ALA A 155 -10.47 1.90 -7.68
CA ALA A 155 -9.73 2.51 -6.58
C ALA A 155 -10.44 2.36 -5.23
N ARG A 156 -11.76 2.54 -5.19
CA ARG A 156 -12.59 2.31 -3.98
C ARG A 156 -12.58 0.85 -3.55
N ALA A 157 -12.69 -0.08 -4.49
CA ALA A 157 -12.64 -1.51 -4.18
C ALA A 157 -11.28 -1.90 -3.60
N ILE A 158 -10.17 -1.41 -4.16
CA ILE A 158 -8.84 -1.64 -3.62
C ILE A 158 -8.76 -1.13 -2.18
N ILE A 159 -9.07 0.14 -1.94
CA ILE A 159 -8.91 0.73 -0.61
C ILE A 159 -9.81 0.06 0.45
N ASN A 160 -11.02 -0.34 0.08
CA ASN A 160 -11.92 -1.09 0.95
C ASN A 160 -11.35 -2.46 1.36
N LEU A 161 -10.72 -3.17 0.43
CA LEU A 161 -10.08 -4.46 0.70
C LEU A 161 -8.84 -4.27 1.58
N LEU A 162 -7.98 -3.30 1.28
CA LEU A 162 -6.78 -3.03 2.07
C LEU A 162 -7.12 -2.59 3.51
N ALA A 163 -8.20 -1.83 3.71
CA ALA A 163 -8.63 -1.37 5.03
C ALA A 163 -9.18 -2.49 5.92
N ARG A 164 -9.68 -3.59 5.36
CA ARG A 164 -10.24 -4.73 6.12
C ARG A 164 -9.18 -5.62 6.76
N VAL A 165 -8.00 -5.67 6.17
CA VAL A 165 -6.93 -6.59 6.55
C VAL A 165 -5.90 -5.83 7.37
N LYS A 166 -5.36 -6.47 8.41
CA LYS A 166 -4.26 -5.93 9.21
C LYS A 166 -3.05 -6.85 9.08
N PHE A 167 -1.94 -6.26 8.66
CA PHE A 167 -0.64 -6.91 8.71
C PHE A 167 -0.01 -6.66 10.09
N ASP A 168 0.64 -7.67 10.62
CA ASP A 168 1.24 -7.65 11.96
C ASP A 168 2.73 -8.08 11.92
N GLU A 169 3.33 -8.19 13.09
CA GLU A 169 4.73 -8.59 13.24
C GLU A 169 5.07 -9.91 12.53
N THR A 170 4.10 -10.84 12.41
CA THR A 170 4.31 -12.11 11.71
C THR A 170 4.68 -11.88 10.25
N ILE A 171 4.09 -10.84 9.62
CA ILE A 171 4.41 -10.42 8.26
C ILE A 171 5.75 -9.69 8.20
N PHE A 172 5.93 -8.72 9.06
CA PHE A 172 7.08 -7.84 9.01
C PHE A 172 8.39 -8.58 9.32
N SER A 173 8.35 -9.60 10.18
CA SER A 173 9.50 -10.46 10.49
C SER A 173 9.93 -11.36 9.32
N GLN A 174 9.03 -11.63 8.38
CA GLN A 174 9.32 -12.48 7.21
C GLN A 174 9.85 -11.69 6.00
N GLY A 175 9.72 -10.37 5.99
CA GLY A 175 10.31 -9.46 5.01
C GLY A 175 10.30 -9.97 3.56
N PHE A 176 11.46 -10.42 3.08
CA PHE A 176 11.65 -10.92 1.72
C PHE A 176 10.76 -12.14 1.41
N ASP A 177 10.58 -13.06 2.35
CA ASP A 177 9.77 -14.27 2.15
C ASP A 177 8.28 -13.95 1.93
N PHE A 178 7.79 -12.85 2.52
CA PHE A 178 6.43 -12.37 2.29
C PHE A 178 6.20 -12.02 0.81
N PHE A 179 7.06 -11.21 0.24
CA PHE A 179 6.94 -10.83 -1.17
C PHE A 179 7.16 -12.01 -2.11
N SER A 180 8.11 -12.90 -1.80
CA SER A 180 8.32 -14.14 -2.57
C SER A 180 7.06 -15.03 -2.56
N THR A 181 6.43 -15.19 -1.40
CA THR A 181 5.17 -15.94 -1.29
C THR A 181 4.04 -15.26 -2.06
N LEU A 182 3.94 -13.93 -1.98
CA LEU A 182 2.99 -13.16 -2.74
C LEU A 182 3.16 -13.37 -4.25
N PHE A 183 4.40 -13.31 -4.75
CA PHE A 183 4.71 -13.57 -6.15
C PHE A 183 4.34 -14.98 -6.59
N GLU A 184 4.58 -15.99 -5.75
CA GLU A 184 4.16 -17.37 -6.04
C GLU A 184 2.64 -17.50 -6.20
N TYR A 185 1.85 -16.81 -5.38
CA TYR A 185 0.38 -16.81 -5.52
C TYR A 185 -0.10 -16.10 -6.77
N MET A 186 0.61 -15.05 -7.20
CA MET A 186 0.24 -14.29 -8.39
C MET A 186 0.54 -15.04 -9.70
N ILE A 187 1.54 -15.93 -9.70
CA ILE A 187 1.98 -16.67 -10.90
C ILE A 187 1.22 -18.00 -11.07
N LYS A 188 0.58 -18.51 -10.02
CA LYS A 188 -0.05 -19.84 -10.00
C LYS A 188 -1.37 -19.97 -10.77
N ASP A 189 -1.88 -18.91 -11.37
CA ASP A 189 -3.01 -18.89 -12.28
C ASP A 189 -2.51 -18.56 -13.70
#